data_0763a09fba660a5e7e5fd05847b3f768
#
_entry.id   0763a09fba660a5e7e5fd05847b3f768
#
_cell.length_a   1.000
_cell.length_b   1.000
_cell.length_c   1.000
_cell.angle_alpha   90.00
_cell.angle_beta   90.00
_cell.angle_gamma   90.00
#
_symmetry.space_group_name_H-M   'P 1'
#
loop_
_entity.id
_entity.type
_entity.pdbx_description
1 polymer ?
#
loop_
_entity_poly.entity_id
_entity_poly.type
_entity_poly.pdbx_seq_one_letter_code
_entity_poly.pdbx_strand_id
1 'polypeptide(L)'
;MKNLKLGQLVFLIFLPCFFLVSLNGLANAKNKSSDILKVGKPLPNATLNAYGNMGVDLKDLKGKIKIISIVPKLNTPVCDKQTHKFSETNGGLDKEVDIITLSTNSVEAQHQFAEKAKIKNLLFLSDSPDFSFGKKTGLLIEGMDVLRRTVIVTDQNNIIRYVDFVPSGGLPNIKKALKAAQDLLEASKTRS
;
A
#
# COMPACT_ATOMS: atom_id res chain seq x y z
N MET A 1 -0.23 -66.89 40.85
CA MET A 1 1.14 -66.34 40.72
C MET A 1 1.37 -65.97 39.25
N LYS A 2 1.30 -64.73 38.89
CA LYS A 2 2.05 -64.05 37.80
C LYS A 2 1.55 -62.64 37.67
N ASN A 3 2.43 -61.71 38.03
CA ASN A 3 2.22 -60.26 37.99
C ASN A 3 2.12 -59.77 36.54
N LEU A 4 1.11 -58.99 36.23
CA LEU A 4 1.02 -58.24 34.99
C LEU A 4 1.25 -56.77 35.30
N LYS A 5 2.37 -56.23 34.82
CA LYS A 5 2.76 -54.82 34.98
C LYS A 5 1.89 -53.94 34.06
N LEU A 6 1.22 -52.98 34.68
CA LEU A 6 0.47 -51.92 34.02
C LEU A 6 1.44 -50.91 33.41
N GLY A 7 1.55 -50.93 32.08
CA GLY A 7 2.33 -49.92 31.35
C GLY A 7 1.53 -48.63 31.25
N GLN A 8 2.03 -47.56 31.85
CA GLN A 8 1.50 -46.21 31.69
C GLN A 8 1.77 -45.68 30.26
N LEU A 9 0.72 -45.53 29.49
CA LEU A 9 0.75 -44.86 28.20
C LEU A 9 0.63 -43.36 28.46
N VAL A 10 1.76 -42.63 28.43
CA VAL A 10 1.79 -41.18 28.49
C VAL A 10 1.45 -40.64 27.09
N PHE A 11 0.21 -40.20 26.93
CA PHE A 11 -0.22 -39.44 25.76
C PHE A 11 0.39 -38.01 25.87
N LEU A 12 1.47 -37.78 25.19
CA LEU A 12 1.98 -36.40 24.95
C LEU A 12 1.03 -35.70 23.97
N ILE A 13 0.16 -34.88 24.53
CA ILE A 13 -0.63 -33.92 23.72
C ILE A 13 0.32 -32.84 23.26
N PHE A 14 0.87 -32.99 22.06
CA PHE A 14 1.52 -31.88 21.34
C PHE A 14 0.42 -30.93 20.87
N LEU A 15 0.16 -29.90 21.65
CA LEU A 15 -0.66 -28.75 21.24
C LEU A 15 0.08 -27.94 20.21
N PRO A 16 -0.43 -27.71 19.00
CA PRO A 16 0.25 -26.87 18.01
C PRO A 16 0.09 -25.40 18.40
N CYS A 17 1.02 -24.91 19.20
CA CYS A 17 1.08 -23.49 19.61
C CYS A 17 1.60 -22.56 18.49
N PHE A 18 1.75 -23.08 17.27
CA PHE A 18 2.43 -22.35 16.17
C PHE A 18 1.51 -21.54 15.26
N PHE A 19 0.17 -21.67 15.41
CA PHE A 19 -0.76 -21.00 14.47
C PHE A 19 -1.41 -19.73 15.01
N LEU A 20 -1.30 -19.46 16.32
CA LEU A 20 -1.93 -18.27 16.93
C LEU A 20 -1.07 -16.98 16.85
N VAL A 21 0.24 -17.09 16.62
CA VAL A 21 1.13 -15.95 16.60
C VAL A 21 0.98 -15.13 15.31
N SER A 22 0.65 -15.75 14.17
CA SER A 22 0.55 -15.04 12.88
C SER A 22 -0.73 -14.20 12.74
N LEU A 23 -1.84 -14.62 13.32
CA LEU A 23 -3.12 -13.89 13.26
C LEU A 23 -3.09 -12.61 14.12
N ASN A 24 -2.44 -12.65 15.28
CA ASN A 24 -2.30 -11.49 16.15
C ASN A 24 -1.34 -10.42 15.56
N GLY A 25 -0.29 -10.83 14.85
CA GLY A 25 0.63 -9.91 14.16
C GLY A 25 -0.06 -9.16 13.03
N LEU A 26 -0.91 -9.82 12.24
CA LEU A 26 -1.66 -9.21 11.14
C LEU A 26 -2.74 -8.24 11.63
N ALA A 27 -3.43 -8.58 12.73
CA ALA A 27 -4.43 -7.70 13.34
C ALA A 27 -3.78 -6.43 13.96
N ASN A 28 -2.65 -6.58 14.66
CA ASN A 28 -1.92 -5.46 15.25
C ASN A 28 -1.34 -4.50 14.17
N ALA A 29 -0.81 -5.02 13.09
CA ALA A 29 -0.29 -4.18 12.01
C ALA A 29 -1.41 -3.43 11.28
N LYS A 30 -2.59 -4.02 11.11
CA LYS A 30 -3.76 -3.35 10.53
C LYS A 30 -4.24 -2.20 11.43
N ASN A 31 -4.30 -2.41 12.73
CA ASN A 31 -4.67 -1.36 13.69
C ASN A 31 -3.66 -0.22 13.70
N LYS A 32 -2.36 -0.51 13.68
CA LYS A 32 -1.30 0.49 13.61
C LYS A 32 -1.42 1.38 12.36
N SER A 33 -1.62 0.79 11.18
CA SER A 33 -1.77 1.56 9.94
C SER A 33 -2.99 2.46 9.95
N SER A 34 -4.13 1.99 10.46
CA SER A 34 -5.36 2.78 10.54
C SER A 34 -5.26 3.94 11.54
N ASP A 35 -4.36 3.86 12.51
CA ASP A 35 -4.09 4.96 13.45
C ASP A 35 -3.18 6.02 12.87
N ILE A 36 -2.23 5.64 12.04
CA ILE A 36 -1.28 6.54 11.37
C ILE A 36 -1.93 7.19 10.14
N LEU A 37 -2.56 6.39 9.29
CA LEU A 37 -3.16 6.83 8.03
C LEU A 37 -4.64 7.19 8.23
N LYS A 38 -4.90 8.29 8.94
CA LYS A 38 -6.26 8.81 9.19
C LYS A 38 -6.53 10.06 8.36
N VAL A 39 -7.77 10.21 7.91
CA VAL A 39 -8.26 11.45 7.29
C VAL A 39 -8.03 12.63 8.24
N GLY A 40 -7.51 13.73 7.72
CA GLY A 40 -7.14 14.92 8.46
C GLY A 40 -5.72 14.92 9.02
N LYS A 41 -4.99 13.80 8.98
CA LYS A 41 -3.58 13.72 9.41
C LYS A 41 -2.64 13.97 8.22
N PRO A 42 -1.43 14.51 8.47
CA PRO A 42 -0.42 14.59 7.43
C PRO A 42 0.04 13.19 7.01
N LEU A 43 0.29 13.02 5.72
CA LEU A 43 0.92 11.81 5.20
C LEU A 43 2.34 11.71 5.78
N PRO A 44 2.73 10.57 6.39
CA PRO A 44 4.08 10.38 6.87
C PRO A 44 5.11 10.56 5.75
N ASN A 45 6.14 11.38 6.00
CA ASN A 45 7.22 11.54 5.02
C ASN A 45 8.07 10.28 4.92
N ALA A 46 8.40 9.91 3.70
CA ALA A 46 9.32 8.83 3.39
C ALA A 46 10.11 9.19 2.15
N THR A 47 11.35 8.70 2.10
CA THR A 47 12.20 8.78 0.93
C THR A 47 11.96 7.53 0.10
N LEU A 48 11.61 7.72 -1.15
CA LEU A 48 11.27 6.70 -2.13
C LEU A 48 12.20 6.81 -3.34
N ASN A 49 12.18 5.81 -4.21
CA ASN A 49 13.01 5.81 -5.40
C ASN A 49 12.15 5.74 -6.66
N ALA A 50 12.51 6.52 -7.68
CA ALA A 50 11.93 6.47 -9.02
C ALA A 50 13.01 6.12 -10.04
N TYR A 51 12.62 5.60 -11.19
CA TYR A 51 13.55 5.35 -12.30
C TYR A 51 14.17 6.67 -12.76
N GLY A 52 15.52 6.73 -12.73
CA GLY A 52 16.27 7.94 -13.05
C GLY A 52 16.27 9.02 -11.96
N ASN A 53 15.57 8.84 -10.85
CA ASN A 53 15.54 9.79 -9.73
C ASN A 53 15.44 9.04 -8.38
N MET A 54 16.56 8.86 -7.73
CA MET A 54 16.66 8.22 -6.43
C MET A 54 16.48 9.25 -5.30
N GLY A 55 15.86 8.82 -4.19
CA GLY A 55 15.73 9.67 -3.00
C GLY A 55 14.62 10.72 -3.09
N VAL A 56 13.49 10.39 -3.71
CA VAL A 56 12.31 11.26 -3.80
C VAL A 56 11.61 11.32 -2.45
N ASP A 57 11.62 12.44 -1.79
CA ASP A 57 10.87 12.66 -0.55
C ASP A 57 9.40 13.01 -0.84
N LEU A 58 8.48 12.29 -0.21
CA LEU A 58 7.03 12.53 -0.37
C LEU A 58 6.62 13.95 0.04
N LYS A 59 7.32 14.55 1.01
CA LYS A 59 7.08 15.94 1.43
C LYS A 59 7.37 16.96 0.32
N ASP A 60 8.29 16.62 -0.60
CA ASP A 60 8.71 17.53 -1.69
C ASP A 60 7.75 17.45 -2.89
N LEU A 61 6.87 16.44 -2.92
CA LEU A 61 5.75 16.36 -3.87
C LEU A 61 4.56 17.23 -3.43
N LYS A 62 4.80 18.42 -2.86
CA LYS A 62 3.76 19.38 -2.49
C LYS A 62 3.25 20.17 -3.72
N GLY A 63 2.10 20.82 -3.55
CA GLY A 63 1.51 21.69 -4.56
C GLY A 63 0.45 21.03 -5.43
N LYS A 64 0.42 19.69 -5.50
CA LYS A 64 -0.65 18.95 -6.19
C LYS A 64 -1.38 18.01 -5.25
N ILE A 65 -2.65 17.77 -5.56
CA ILE A 65 -3.42 16.66 -4.99
C ILE A 65 -2.79 15.36 -5.48
N LYS A 66 -2.75 14.34 -4.62
CA LYS A 66 -2.15 13.05 -4.96
C LYS A 66 -3.11 11.91 -4.72
N ILE A 67 -3.12 10.95 -5.63
CA ILE A 67 -3.67 9.62 -5.43
C ILE A 67 -2.49 8.66 -5.32
N ILE A 68 -2.31 8.03 -4.16
CA ILE A 68 -1.25 7.06 -3.93
C ILE A 68 -1.87 5.67 -3.92
N SER A 69 -1.69 4.96 -5.01
CA SER A 69 -2.15 3.59 -5.22
C SER A 69 -1.05 2.62 -4.79
N ILE A 70 -1.20 2.03 -3.60
CA ILE A 70 -0.22 1.12 -3.03
C ILE A 70 -0.59 -0.30 -3.40
N VAL A 71 0.37 -1.02 -4.01
CA VAL A 71 0.22 -2.40 -4.44
C VAL A 71 1.32 -3.28 -3.85
N PRO A 72 1.02 -4.54 -3.43
CA PRO A 72 2.03 -5.46 -2.92
C PRO A 72 3.16 -5.74 -3.91
N LYS A 73 2.82 -6.21 -5.12
CA LYS A 73 3.76 -6.52 -6.22
C LYS A 73 3.09 -6.31 -7.57
N LEU A 74 3.70 -5.50 -8.44
CA LEU A 74 3.14 -5.13 -9.75
C LEU A 74 2.85 -6.33 -10.67
N ASN A 75 3.68 -7.37 -10.61
CA ASN A 75 3.57 -8.54 -11.50
C ASN A 75 2.49 -9.55 -11.07
N THR A 76 1.49 -9.13 -10.30
CA THR A 76 0.37 -9.98 -9.91
C THR A 76 -0.93 -9.49 -10.56
N PRO A 77 -1.87 -10.40 -10.95
CA PRO A 77 -3.06 -10.02 -11.74
C PRO A 77 -3.91 -8.91 -11.12
N VAL A 78 -4.05 -8.90 -9.78
CA VAL A 78 -4.86 -7.90 -9.08
C VAL A 78 -4.14 -6.54 -9.02
N CYS A 79 -2.82 -6.52 -8.86
CA CYS A 79 -2.03 -5.29 -8.85
C CYS A 79 -1.95 -4.67 -10.25
N ASP A 80 -1.73 -5.51 -11.26
CA ASP A 80 -1.76 -5.12 -12.66
C ASP A 80 -3.11 -4.45 -13.00
N LYS A 81 -4.22 -5.13 -12.71
CA LYS A 81 -5.57 -4.60 -12.92
C LYS A 81 -5.82 -3.28 -12.18
N GLN A 82 -5.33 -3.14 -10.94
CA GLN A 82 -5.46 -1.89 -10.18
C GLN A 82 -4.71 -0.75 -10.86
N THR A 83 -3.47 -1.00 -11.28
CA THR A 83 -2.60 0.00 -11.92
C THR A 83 -3.18 0.44 -13.26
N HIS A 84 -3.61 -0.50 -14.11
CA HIS A 84 -4.30 -0.20 -15.38
C HIS A 84 -5.56 0.64 -15.15
N LYS A 85 -6.39 0.29 -14.17
CA LYS A 85 -7.62 1.06 -13.90
C LYS A 85 -7.33 2.51 -13.51
N PHE A 86 -6.32 2.78 -12.68
CA PHE A 86 -5.94 4.17 -12.37
C PHE A 86 -5.39 4.91 -13.58
N SER A 87 -4.67 4.24 -14.47
CA SER A 87 -4.18 4.83 -15.71
C SER A 87 -5.30 5.13 -16.71
N GLU A 88 -6.22 4.19 -16.92
CA GLU A 88 -7.19 4.21 -18.02
C GLU A 88 -8.51 4.91 -17.68
N THR A 89 -8.92 4.90 -16.38
CA THR A 89 -10.25 5.38 -15.98
C THR A 89 -10.24 6.66 -15.17
N ASN A 90 -9.13 7.41 -15.16
CA ASN A 90 -8.99 8.64 -14.38
C ASN A 90 -9.69 9.87 -14.99
N GLY A 91 -10.20 9.76 -16.23
CA GLY A 91 -10.96 10.84 -16.87
C GLY A 91 -10.14 12.10 -17.19
N GLY A 92 -8.82 11.99 -17.32
CA GLY A 92 -7.92 13.12 -17.54
C GLY A 92 -7.47 13.82 -16.26
N LEU A 93 -7.79 13.27 -15.10
CA LEU A 93 -7.40 13.81 -13.79
C LEU A 93 -5.87 13.81 -13.61
N ASP A 94 -5.16 12.90 -14.27
CA ASP A 94 -3.70 12.80 -14.31
C ASP A 94 -2.98 14.06 -14.83
N LYS A 95 -3.68 14.98 -15.48
CA LYS A 95 -3.12 16.26 -15.92
C LYS A 95 -2.98 17.28 -14.78
N GLU A 96 -3.83 17.19 -13.77
CA GLU A 96 -3.90 18.15 -12.66
C GLU A 96 -3.56 17.53 -11.29
N VAL A 97 -3.62 16.21 -11.18
CA VAL A 97 -3.41 15.42 -9.96
C VAL A 97 -2.29 14.43 -10.19
N ASP A 98 -1.38 14.28 -9.24
CA ASP A 98 -0.36 13.25 -9.33
C ASP A 98 -0.95 11.89 -8.96
N ILE A 99 -0.95 10.96 -9.89
CA ILE A 99 -1.37 9.58 -9.64
C ILE A 99 -0.11 8.72 -9.50
N ILE A 100 0.11 8.22 -8.29
CA ILE A 100 1.34 7.52 -7.89
C ILE A 100 1.02 6.05 -7.70
N THR A 101 1.79 5.16 -8.33
CA THR A 101 1.83 3.73 -8.01
C THR A 101 3.02 3.46 -7.12
N LEU A 102 2.78 2.99 -5.90
CA LEU A 102 3.80 2.69 -4.90
C LEU A 102 3.85 1.19 -4.61
N SER A 103 5.03 0.60 -4.69
CA SER A 103 5.26 -0.81 -4.34
C SER A 103 6.67 -1.04 -3.81
N THR A 104 6.98 -2.27 -3.42
CA THR A 104 8.33 -2.70 -3.06
C THR A 104 9.08 -3.36 -4.23
N ASN A 105 8.57 -3.30 -5.46
CA ASN A 105 9.35 -3.67 -6.63
C ASN A 105 10.53 -2.71 -6.80
N SER A 106 11.67 -3.20 -7.30
CA SER A 106 12.79 -2.31 -7.64
C SER A 106 12.38 -1.29 -8.71
N VAL A 107 13.11 -0.19 -8.80
CA VAL A 107 12.83 0.87 -9.79
C VAL A 107 12.90 0.35 -11.22
N GLU A 108 13.83 -0.58 -11.51
CA GLU A 108 13.97 -1.23 -12.81
C GLU A 108 12.75 -2.09 -13.15
N ALA A 109 12.28 -2.90 -12.16
CA ALA A 109 11.10 -3.74 -12.36
C ALA A 109 9.83 -2.90 -12.56
N GLN A 110 9.71 -1.76 -11.88
CA GLN A 110 8.60 -0.82 -12.08
C GLN A 110 8.66 -0.16 -13.46
N HIS A 111 9.85 0.26 -13.90
CA HIS A 111 10.06 0.83 -15.23
C HIS A 111 9.72 -0.17 -16.34
N GLN A 112 10.24 -1.40 -16.26
CA GLN A 112 9.92 -2.48 -17.21
C GLN A 112 8.41 -2.77 -17.25
N PHE A 113 7.74 -2.77 -16.10
CA PHE A 113 6.29 -2.93 -16.03
C PHE A 113 5.57 -1.79 -16.76
N ALA A 114 5.93 -0.53 -16.48
CA ALA A 114 5.32 0.64 -17.09
C ALA A 114 5.49 0.65 -18.63
N GLU A 115 6.68 0.33 -19.12
CA GLU A 115 6.97 0.23 -20.56
C GLU A 115 6.15 -0.88 -21.23
N LYS A 116 6.14 -2.07 -20.65
CA LYS A 116 5.36 -3.22 -21.17
C LYS A 116 3.86 -2.93 -21.19
N ALA A 117 3.35 -2.31 -20.13
CA ALA A 117 1.95 -1.93 -19.99
C ALA A 117 1.59 -0.66 -20.77
N LYS A 118 2.58 0.04 -21.36
CA LYS A 118 2.43 1.33 -22.07
C LYS A 118 1.77 2.42 -21.18
N ILE A 119 2.04 2.40 -19.88
CA ILE A 119 1.52 3.36 -18.90
C ILE A 119 2.52 4.51 -18.79
N LYS A 120 2.10 5.72 -19.16
CA LYS A 120 2.94 6.93 -19.16
C LYS A 120 2.41 8.06 -18.25
N ASN A 121 1.20 7.90 -17.73
CA ASN A 121 0.48 8.90 -16.97
C ASN A 121 0.41 8.60 -15.46
N LEU A 122 1.21 7.66 -14.97
CA LEU A 122 1.39 7.38 -13.56
C LEU A 122 2.85 7.58 -13.14
N LEU A 123 3.05 8.10 -11.93
CA LEU A 123 4.36 8.14 -11.32
C LEU A 123 4.60 6.84 -10.55
N PHE A 124 5.65 6.10 -10.90
CA PHE A 124 6.02 4.87 -10.20
C PHE A 124 7.09 5.18 -9.15
N LEU A 125 6.80 4.83 -7.89
CA LEU A 125 7.71 4.98 -6.75
C LEU A 125 7.96 3.65 -6.06
N SER A 126 9.22 3.38 -5.77
CA SER A 126 9.67 2.19 -5.06
C SER A 126 9.99 2.51 -3.60
N ASP A 127 9.45 1.71 -2.68
CA ASP A 127 9.82 1.73 -1.26
C ASP A 127 11.01 0.79 -0.95
N SER A 128 11.60 0.16 -1.98
CA SER A 128 12.79 -0.69 -1.87
C SER A 128 14.07 0.16 -1.99
N PRO A 129 15.18 -0.22 -1.31
CA PRO A 129 15.34 -1.40 -0.44
C PRO A 129 14.98 -1.14 1.03
N ASP A 130 14.79 0.10 1.46
CA ASP A 130 14.72 0.48 2.88
C ASP A 130 13.34 0.28 3.50
N PHE A 131 12.29 0.18 2.68
CA PHE A 131 10.89 0.07 3.09
C PHE A 131 10.48 1.18 4.08
N SER A 132 10.99 2.40 3.87
CA SER A 132 10.83 3.52 4.79
C SER A 132 9.37 3.94 4.95
N PHE A 133 8.61 3.96 3.84
CA PHE A 133 7.19 4.25 3.86
C PHE A 133 6.40 3.13 4.55
N GLY A 134 6.63 1.88 4.18
CA GLY A 134 5.95 0.74 4.77
C GLY A 134 6.15 0.61 6.27
N LYS A 135 7.38 0.83 6.73
CA LYS A 135 7.73 0.83 8.18
C LYS A 135 7.05 1.97 8.92
N LYS A 136 7.13 3.20 8.40
CA LYS A 136 6.53 4.40 9.04
C LYS A 136 5.02 4.35 9.07
N THR A 137 4.38 3.81 8.05
CA THR A 137 2.91 3.73 7.95
C THR A 137 2.32 2.45 8.54
N GLY A 138 3.16 1.46 8.88
CA GLY A 138 2.72 0.13 9.32
C GLY A 138 2.11 -0.70 8.18
N LEU A 139 2.32 -0.31 6.92
CA LEU A 139 1.83 -1.06 5.75
C LEU A 139 2.76 -2.19 5.32
N LEU A 140 4.02 -2.21 5.78
CA LEU A 140 4.94 -3.30 5.48
C LEU A 140 4.45 -4.60 6.12
N ILE A 141 4.39 -5.67 5.34
CA ILE A 141 4.17 -7.03 5.84
C ILE A 141 5.54 -7.63 6.06
N GLU A 142 5.94 -7.69 7.33
CA GLU A 142 7.23 -8.23 7.72
C GLU A 142 7.39 -9.69 7.26
N GLY A 143 8.60 -10.04 6.80
CA GLY A 143 8.92 -11.37 6.27
C GLY A 143 8.45 -11.65 4.84
N MET A 144 7.61 -10.76 4.26
CA MET A 144 7.19 -10.85 2.86
C MET A 144 7.75 -9.71 2.00
N ASP A 145 8.26 -8.65 2.62
CA ASP A 145 8.79 -7.45 1.98
C ASP A 145 7.82 -6.84 0.95
N VAL A 146 6.54 -6.82 1.30
CA VAL A 146 5.48 -6.24 0.48
C VAL A 146 4.63 -5.27 1.31
N LEU A 147 4.00 -4.31 0.65
CA LEU A 147 3.07 -3.38 1.27
C LEU A 147 1.63 -3.94 1.25
N ARG A 148 0.88 -3.65 2.30
CA ARG A 148 -0.57 -3.88 2.30
C ARG A 148 -1.22 -2.98 1.25
N ARG A 149 -2.12 -3.57 0.46
CA ARG A 149 -2.88 -2.83 -0.55
C ARG A 149 -3.69 -1.73 0.13
N THR A 150 -3.44 -0.49 -0.28
CA THR A 150 -4.10 0.69 0.28
C THR A 150 -4.18 1.76 -0.81
N VAL A 151 -5.23 2.57 -0.81
CA VAL A 151 -5.28 3.79 -1.62
C VAL A 151 -5.41 4.98 -0.69
N ILE A 152 -4.58 6.00 -0.90
CA ILE A 152 -4.58 7.24 -0.13
C ILE A 152 -4.79 8.39 -1.10
N VAL A 153 -5.66 9.35 -0.75
CA VAL A 153 -5.74 10.63 -1.45
C VAL A 153 -5.34 11.74 -0.48
N THR A 154 -4.43 12.60 -0.92
CA THR A 154 -4.02 13.78 -0.15
C THR A 154 -4.36 15.06 -0.88
N ASP A 155 -4.53 16.14 -0.12
CA ASP A 155 -4.57 17.47 -0.68
C ASP A 155 -3.16 18.00 -1.06
N GLN A 156 -3.10 19.24 -1.52
CA GLN A 156 -1.87 19.94 -1.92
C GLN A 156 -0.85 20.10 -0.77
N ASN A 157 -1.30 20.03 0.47
CA ASN A 157 -0.47 20.14 1.69
C ASN A 157 -0.06 18.77 2.25
N ASN A 158 -0.30 17.69 1.50
CA ASN A 158 -0.08 16.31 1.94
C ASN A 158 -0.95 15.88 3.15
N ILE A 159 -2.09 16.52 3.37
CA ILE A 159 -3.06 16.05 4.37
C ILE A 159 -3.94 14.97 3.76
N ILE A 160 -4.06 13.85 4.44
CA ILE A 160 -4.89 12.72 4.01
C ILE A 160 -6.36 13.14 3.99
N ARG A 161 -7.02 12.97 2.86
CA ARG A 161 -8.44 13.28 2.66
C ARG A 161 -9.29 12.03 2.39
N TYR A 162 -8.66 10.96 1.93
CA TYR A 162 -9.30 9.67 1.74
C TYR A 162 -8.28 8.55 1.99
N VAL A 163 -8.73 7.44 2.57
CA VAL A 163 -7.96 6.22 2.71
C VAL A 163 -8.87 5.01 2.54
N ASP A 164 -8.39 4.00 1.80
CA ASP A 164 -9.05 2.73 1.57
C ASP A 164 -8.07 1.59 1.87
N PHE A 165 -8.25 0.91 3.01
CA PHE A 165 -7.50 -0.28 3.38
C PHE A 165 -8.16 -1.51 2.76
N VAL A 166 -7.56 -2.04 1.72
CA VAL A 166 -8.15 -3.11 0.92
C VAL A 166 -7.86 -4.48 1.54
N PRO A 167 -8.88 -5.32 1.75
CA PRO A 167 -8.68 -6.70 2.18
C PRO A 167 -7.81 -7.49 1.18
N SER A 168 -7.13 -8.54 1.68
CA SER A 168 -6.30 -9.41 0.85
C SER A 168 -7.09 -9.94 -0.35
N GLY A 169 -6.49 -9.89 -1.54
CA GLY A 169 -7.11 -10.32 -2.80
C GLY A 169 -8.15 -9.35 -3.40
N GLY A 170 -8.55 -8.30 -2.66
CA GLY A 170 -9.53 -7.32 -3.14
C GLY A 170 -8.94 -6.25 -4.06
N LEU A 171 -9.82 -5.55 -4.78
CA LEU A 171 -9.52 -4.30 -5.48
C LEU A 171 -10.03 -3.12 -4.65
N PRO A 172 -9.33 -1.97 -4.66
CA PRO A 172 -9.80 -0.75 -4.00
C PRO A 172 -11.03 -0.18 -4.69
N ASN A 173 -11.73 0.70 -3.99
CA ASN A 173 -12.80 1.48 -4.61
C ASN A 173 -12.22 2.64 -5.42
N ILE A 174 -11.78 2.33 -6.64
CA ILE A 174 -11.10 3.27 -7.54
C ILE A 174 -12.00 4.49 -7.83
N LYS A 175 -13.30 4.28 -8.06
CA LYS A 175 -14.25 5.37 -8.31
C LYS A 175 -14.32 6.36 -7.14
N LYS A 176 -14.33 5.86 -5.90
CA LYS A 176 -14.33 6.73 -4.71
C LYS A 176 -13.02 7.50 -4.57
N ALA A 177 -11.89 6.87 -4.84
CA ALA A 177 -10.58 7.53 -4.77
C ALA A 177 -10.47 8.64 -5.83
N LEU A 178 -10.85 8.37 -7.07
CA LEU A 178 -10.88 9.36 -8.16
C LEU A 178 -11.83 10.52 -7.84
N LYS A 179 -13.05 10.19 -7.35
CA LYS A 179 -14.00 11.22 -6.93
C LYS A 179 -13.46 12.09 -5.80
N ALA A 180 -12.84 11.51 -4.79
CA ALA A 180 -12.25 12.27 -3.70
C ALA A 180 -11.17 13.26 -4.19
N ALA A 181 -10.34 12.86 -5.15
CA ALA A 181 -9.34 13.74 -5.74
C ALA A 181 -9.98 14.83 -6.60
N GLN A 182 -11.01 14.50 -7.36
CA GLN A 182 -11.76 15.47 -8.16
C GLN A 182 -12.45 16.52 -7.29
N ASP A 183 -13.13 16.10 -6.21
CA ASP A 183 -13.80 17.02 -5.28
C ASP A 183 -12.81 18.00 -4.64
N LEU A 184 -11.60 17.53 -4.30
CA LEU A 184 -10.53 18.38 -3.80
C LEU A 184 -10.02 19.37 -4.84
N LEU A 185 -9.90 18.94 -6.10
CA LEU A 185 -9.47 19.80 -7.20
C LEU A 185 -10.47 20.91 -7.46
N GLU A 186 -11.77 20.59 -7.52
CA GLU A 186 -12.85 21.55 -7.68
C GLU A 186 -12.86 22.56 -6.52
N ALA A 187 -12.75 22.08 -5.28
CA ALA A 187 -12.70 22.94 -4.09
C ALA A 187 -11.47 23.86 -4.08
N SER A 188 -10.34 23.44 -4.65
CA SER A 188 -9.14 24.28 -4.76
C SER A 188 -9.31 25.41 -5.80
N LYS A 189 -9.99 25.13 -6.91
CA LYS A 189 -10.28 26.11 -7.97
C LYS A 189 -11.26 27.20 -7.53
N THR A 190 -12.17 26.87 -6.62
CA THR A 190 -13.16 27.83 -6.09
C THR A 190 -12.56 28.79 -5.06
N ARG A 191 -11.39 28.47 -4.49
CA ARG A 191 -10.72 29.29 -3.45
C ARG A 191 -9.61 30.19 -3.99
N SER A 192 -9.22 30.04 -5.24
CA SER A 192 -8.25 30.89 -5.94
C SER A 192 -8.96 31.97 -6.74
#